data_c628d8846f536cf84ecfa4e57ed0cb02
#
_entry.id   c628d8846f536cf84ecfa4e57ed0cb02
#
_cell.length_a   1.000
_cell.length_b   1.000
_cell.length_c   1.000
_cell.angle_alpha   90.00
_cell.angle_beta   90.00
_cell.angle_gamma   90.00
#
_symmetry.space_group_name_H-M   'P 1'
#
loop_
_entity.id
_entity.type
_entity.pdbx_description
1 polymer ?
#
loop_
_entity_poly.entity_id
_entity_poly.type
_entity_poly.pdbx_seq_one_letter_code
_entity_poly.pdbx_strand_id
1 'polypeptide(L)'
;MKLPELKIGNKIARVPIQQGGMAIRLSTARLAAAVANEGGIGLIAASGMSHDELRYEIRLARSLTSGIIGINIMVAARDFAGIVKTAIDEGIDLVVAGAGFSRDMFGLGKESGTPIVPIVSSVKLAKISERLGAAAIVLEGKEAGGHLGTNTSVRDLISDVSAAVKVPVIAAGGVLHGQDIVDLIKMGAAGVQMGSR
;
A
#
# COMPACT_ATOMS: atom_id res chain seq x y z
N MET A 1 -13.83 -16.80 12.57
CA MET A 1 -13.99 -15.36 12.70
C MET A 1 -14.13 -14.79 11.28
N LYS A 2 -15.11 -13.93 11.04
CA LYS A 2 -15.21 -13.21 9.76
C LYS A 2 -14.18 -12.07 9.80
N LEU A 3 -13.28 -12.00 8.82
CA LEU A 3 -12.34 -10.88 8.72
C LEU A 3 -13.09 -9.57 8.40
N PRO A 4 -12.64 -8.43 8.94
CA PRO A 4 -13.21 -7.13 8.60
C PRO A 4 -12.91 -6.75 7.14
N GLU A 5 -13.68 -5.83 6.58
CA GLU A 5 -13.33 -5.17 5.32
C GLU A 5 -12.23 -4.14 5.55
N LEU A 6 -11.33 -3.98 4.58
CA LEU A 6 -10.32 -2.91 4.61
C LEU A 6 -10.82 -1.71 3.81
N LYS A 7 -10.98 -0.57 4.50
CA LYS A 7 -11.43 0.69 3.90
C LYS A 7 -10.25 1.65 3.74
N ILE A 8 -10.03 2.13 2.51
CA ILE A 8 -8.99 3.13 2.19
C ILE A 8 -9.66 4.26 1.39
N GLY A 9 -9.92 5.39 2.02
CA GLY A 9 -10.72 6.44 1.41
C GLY A 9 -12.11 5.91 1.03
N ASN A 10 -12.47 6.00 -0.25
CA ASN A 10 -13.72 5.49 -0.82
C ASN A 10 -13.61 4.03 -1.33
N LYS A 11 -12.47 3.38 -1.20
CA LYS A 11 -12.25 2.00 -1.64
C LYS A 11 -12.48 1.03 -0.50
N ILE A 12 -13.19 -0.06 -0.79
CA ILE A 12 -13.52 -1.10 0.21
C ILE A 12 -13.08 -2.45 -0.35
N ALA A 13 -12.01 -3.02 0.22
CA ALA A 13 -11.58 -4.36 -0.08
C ALA A 13 -12.31 -5.35 0.84
N ARG A 14 -12.95 -6.34 0.25
CA ARG A 14 -13.70 -7.39 0.96
C ARG A 14 -12.78 -8.28 1.82
N VAL A 15 -11.55 -8.46 1.37
CA VAL A 15 -10.50 -9.20 2.07
C VAL A 15 -9.44 -8.20 2.52
N PRO A 16 -9.09 -8.12 3.83
CA PRO A 16 -8.17 -7.12 4.36
C PRO A 16 -6.70 -7.45 4.07
N ILE A 17 -6.41 -7.84 2.83
CA ILE A 17 -5.07 -8.20 2.36
C ILE A 17 -4.71 -7.31 1.19
N GLN A 18 -3.57 -6.64 1.31
CA GLN A 18 -2.91 -5.91 0.25
C GLN A 18 -1.67 -6.69 -0.20
N GLN A 19 -1.53 -6.96 -1.49
CA GLN A 19 -0.29 -7.51 -2.01
C GLN A 19 0.75 -6.40 -2.09
N GLY A 20 1.91 -6.61 -1.51
CA GLY A 20 3.02 -5.67 -1.54
C GLY A 20 3.63 -5.52 -2.92
N GLY A 21 4.04 -4.29 -3.28
CA GLY A 21 4.74 -4.04 -4.53
C GLY A 21 6.16 -4.59 -4.49
N MET A 22 6.40 -5.69 -5.17
CA MET A 22 7.72 -6.32 -5.29
C MET A 22 8.36 -5.93 -6.62
N ALA A 23 9.46 -5.19 -6.54
CA ALA A 23 10.30 -4.86 -7.70
C ALA A 23 11.33 -6.02 -7.91
N ILE A 24 11.91 -6.25 -9.10
CA ILE A 24 11.64 -5.57 -10.37
C ILE A 24 10.78 -6.53 -11.19
N ARG A 25 9.61 -6.06 -11.64
CA ARG A 25 8.68 -6.79 -12.51
C ARG A 25 8.14 -8.12 -11.95
N LEU A 26 8.11 -8.26 -10.61
CA LEU A 26 7.37 -9.35 -9.97
C LEU A 26 5.90 -8.95 -9.79
N SER A 27 5.64 -7.79 -9.19
CA SER A 27 4.29 -7.25 -9.05
C SER A 27 3.88 -6.47 -10.29
N THR A 28 3.31 -7.17 -11.25
CA THR A 28 2.79 -6.62 -12.51
C THR A 28 1.27 -6.76 -12.57
N ALA A 29 0.67 -6.37 -13.68
CA ALA A 29 -0.78 -6.41 -13.92
C ALA A 29 -1.44 -7.74 -13.55
N ARG A 30 -0.83 -8.87 -13.92
CA ARG A 30 -1.42 -10.20 -13.71
C ARG A 30 -1.53 -10.56 -12.23
N LEU A 31 -0.49 -10.29 -11.45
CA LEU A 31 -0.50 -10.55 -10.01
C LEU A 31 -1.48 -9.59 -9.31
N ALA A 32 -1.42 -8.30 -9.64
CA ALA A 32 -2.33 -7.31 -9.06
C ALA A 32 -3.79 -7.66 -9.34
N ALA A 33 -4.13 -8.03 -10.59
CA ALA A 33 -5.47 -8.42 -10.96
C ALA A 33 -5.93 -9.71 -10.26
N ALA A 34 -5.05 -10.71 -10.11
CA ALA A 34 -5.39 -11.96 -9.42
C ALA A 34 -5.78 -11.69 -7.95
N VAL A 35 -5.00 -10.86 -7.24
CA VAL A 35 -5.32 -10.49 -5.86
C VAL A 35 -6.60 -9.67 -5.77
N ALA A 36 -6.80 -8.72 -6.69
CA ALA A 36 -8.01 -7.89 -6.73
C ALA A 36 -9.28 -8.71 -7.01
N ASN A 37 -9.21 -9.74 -7.86
CA ASN A 37 -10.33 -10.64 -8.15
C ASN A 37 -10.76 -11.46 -6.93
N GLU A 38 -9.83 -11.79 -6.03
CA GLU A 38 -10.13 -12.43 -4.75
C GLU A 38 -10.67 -11.45 -3.69
N GLY A 39 -10.79 -10.17 -4.01
CA GLY A 39 -11.35 -9.13 -3.15
C GLY A 39 -10.33 -8.45 -2.23
N GLY A 40 -9.05 -8.68 -2.44
CA GLY A 40 -7.95 -7.94 -1.84
C GLY A 40 -7.58 -6.69 -2.64
N ILE A 41 -6.41 -6.12 -2.34
CA ILE A 41 -5.83 -4.98 -3.06
C ILE A 41 -4.57 -5.45 -3.78
N GLY A 42 -4.56 -5.37 -5.10
CA GLY A 42 -3.38 -5.69 -5.91
C GLY A 42 -2.56 -4.46 -6.22
N LEU A 43 -1.23 -4.55 -6.08
CA LEU A 43 -0.33 -3.43 -6.38
C LEU A 43 0.60 -3.76 -7.56
N ILE A 44 0.73 -2.80 -8.46
CA ILE A 44 1.75 -2.80 -9.53
C ILE A 44 2.99 -2.09 -9.00
N ALA A 45 4.16 -2.73 -9.06
CA ALA A 45 5.42 -2.15 -8.61
C ALA A 45 5.97 -1.19 -9.69
N ALA A 46 5.65 0.09 -9.57
CA ALA A 46 5.93 1.12 -10.57
C ALA A 46 7.38 1.63 -10.56
N SER A 47 8.16 1.34 -9.52
CA SER A 47 9.56 1.78 -9.44
C SER A 47 10.40 1.20 -10.58
N GLY A 48 11.02 2.07 -11.37
CA GLY A 48 11.86 1.69 -12.52
C GLY A 48 11.08 1.36 -13.80
N MET A 49 9.76 1.53 -13.83
CA MET A 49 8.98 1.49 -15.06
C MET A 49 9.07 2.82 -15.80
N SER A 50 9.02 2.78 -17.14
CA SER A 50 8.74 3.96 -17.94
C SER A 50 7.25 4.32 -17.86
N HIS A 51 6.88 5.55 -18.27
CA HIS A 51 5.48 5.95 -18.33
C HIS A 51 4.64 5.02 -19.22
N ASP A 52 5.17 4.63 -20.37
CA ASP A 52 4.44 3.77 -21.31
C ASP A 52 4.29 2.34 -20.77
N GLU A 53 5.32 1.80 -20.10
CA GLU A 53 5.24 0.52 -19.43
C GLU A 53 4.19 0.54 -18.32
N LEU A 54 4.16 1.60 -17.50
CA LEU A 54 3.17 1.75 -16.44
C LEU A 54 1.75 1.84 -17.00
N ARG A 55 1.53 2.65 -18.05
CA ARG A 55 0.23 2.72 -18.74
C ARG A 55 -0.22 1.35 -19.25
N TYR A 56 0.68 0.62 -19.88
CA TYR A 56 0.40 -0.72 -20.36
C TYR A 56 -0.03 -1.65 -19.21
N GLU A 57 0.73 -1.68 -18.12
CA GLU A 57 0.43 -2.54 -16.98
C GLU A 57 -0.90 -2.17 -16.30
N ILE A 58 -1.21 -0.89 -16.14
CA ILE A 58 -2.49 -0.46 -15.55
C ILE A 58 -3.66 -0.86 -16.46
N ARG A 59 -3.57 -0.61 -17.76
CA ARG A 59 -4.61 -0.97 -18.73
C ARG A 59 -4.81 -2.48 -18.80
N LEU A 60 -3.72 -3.24 -18.79
CA LEU A 60 -3.78 -4.71 -18.75
C LEU A 60 -4.45 -5.19 -17.46
N ALA A 61 -4.08 -4.65 -16.29
CA ALA A 61 -4.74 -5.01 -15.03
C ALA A 61 -6.24 -4.71 -15.09
N ARG A 62 -6.65 -3.53 -15.60
CA ARG A 62 -8.07 -3.17 -15.75
C ARG A 62 -8.83 -4.08 -16.71
N SER A 63 -8.19 -4.64 -17.73
CA SER A 63 -8.81 -5.64 -18.60
C SER A 63 -9.03 -7.00 -17.92
N LEU A 64 -8.30 -7.28 -16.83
CA LEU A 64 -8.32 -8.55 -16.10
C LEU A 64 -9.16 -8.50 -14.82
N THR A 65 -9.45 -7.30 -14.29
CA THR A 65 -10.20 -7.13 -13.04
C THR A 65 -10.96 -5.81 -12.98
N SER A 66 -12.12 -5.85 -12.32
CA SER A 66 -12.84 -4.66 -11.84
C SER A 66 -12.55 -4.34 -10.36
N GLY A 67 -11.69 -5.13 -9.72
CA GLY A 67 -11.32 -4.98 -8.32
C GLY A 67 -10.34 -3.81 -8.08
N ILE A 68 -9.88 -3.68 -6.85
CA ILE A 68 -9.02 -2.56 -6.43
C ILE A 68 -7.57 -2.85 -6.84
N ILE A 69 -7.03 -1.99 -7.70
CA ILE A 69 -5.62 -2.00 -8.08
C ILE A 69 -4.95 -0.66 -7.75
N GLY A 70 -3.76 -0.73 -7.20
CA GLY A 70 -2.92 0.43 -6.90
C GLY A 70 -1.55 0.32 -7.53
N ILE A 71 -0.74 1.37 -7.37
CA ILE A 71 0.70 1.29 -7.61
C ILE A 71 1.46 1.31 -6.29
N ASN A 72 2.61 0.65 -6.26
CA ASN A 72 3.63 0.85 -5.24
C ASN A 72 4.86 1.51 -5.87
N ILE A 73 5.32 2.61 -5.28
CA ILE A 73 6.46 3.36 -5.81
C ILE A 73 7.40 3.81 -4.68
N MET A 74 8.70 3.74 -4.93
CA MET A 74 9.70 4.32 -4.04
C MET A 74 9.73 5.84 -4.20
N VAL A 75 9.66 6.59 -3.11
CA VAL A 75 9.77 8.08 -3.13
C VAL A 75 11.12 8.51 -3.72
N ALA A 76 12.17 7.73 -3.49
CA ALA A 76 13.49 7.96 -4.05
C ALA A 76 13.61 7.59 -5.56
N ALA A 77 12.56 7.08 -6.18
CA ALA A 77 12.60 6.73 -7.60
C ALA A 77 12.78 7.97 -8.48
N ARG A 78 13.52 7.78 -9.56
CA ARG A 78 13.66 8.82 -10.59
C ARG A 78 12.28 9.15 -11.15
N ASP A 79 11.96 10.45 -11.25
CA ASP A 79 10.67 10.95 -11.74
C ASP A 79 9.45 10.43 -10.96
N PHE A 80 9.58 10.34 -9.63
CA PHE A 80 8.49 9.91 -8.75
C PHE A 80 7.15 10.61 -9.06
N ALA A 81 7.16 11.94 -9.14
CA ALA A 81 5.95 12.72 -9.36
C ALA A 81 5.31 12.47 -10.74
N GLY A 82 6.11 12.32 -11.78
CA GLY A 82 5.63 12.03 -13.14
C GLY A 82 5.00 10.63 -13.22
N ILE A 83 5.61 9.63 -12.59
CA ILE A 83 5.08 8.26 -12.54
C ILE A 83 3.76 8.22 -11.74
N VAL A 84 3.68 8.91 -10.59
CA VAL A 84 2.43 9.00 -9.81
C VAL A 84 1.33 9.67 -10.63
N LYS A 85 1.65 10.79 -11.30
CA LYS A 85 0.69 11.48 -12.17
C LYS A 85 0.20 10.59 -13.32
N THR A 86 1.10 9.86 -13.97
CA THR A 86 0.73 8.89 -15.02
C THR A 86 -0.24 7.83 -14.50
N ALA A 87 0.00 7.29 -13.31
CA ALA A 87 -0.91 6.31 -12.72
C ALA A 87 -2.30 6.92 -12.41
N ILE A 88 -2.33 8.14 -11.90
CA ILE A 88 -3.56 8.88 -11.63
C ILE A 88 -4.34 9.12 -12.93
N ASP A 89 -3.67 9.58 -13.99
CA ASP A 89 -4.27 9.84 -15.31
C ASP A 89 -4.85 8.55 -15.93
N GLU A 90 -4.28 7.37 -15.63
CA GLU A 90 -4.78 6.05 -16.04
C GLU A 90 -5.85 5.48 -15.10
N GLY A 91 -6.31 6.25 -14.10
CA GLY A 91 -7.42 5.86 -13.22
C GLY A 91 -7.05 4.79 -12.19
N ILE A 92 -5.85 4.85 -11.62
CA ILE A 92 -5.45 3.97 -10.53
C ILE A 92 -6.29 4.23 -9.25
N ASP A 93 -6.60 3.19 -8.48
CA ASP A 93 -7.45 3.32 -7.29
C ASP A 93 -6.75 3.92 -6.08
N LEU A 94 -5.44 3.71 -5.93
CA LEU A 94 -4.64 4.24 -4.83
C LEU A 94 -3.14 4.21 -5.16
N VAL A 95 -2.35 5.01 -4.44
CA VAL A 95 -0.90 5.06 -4.53
C VAL A 95 -0.29 4.70 -3.19
N VAL A 96 0.52 3.64 -3.14
CA VAL A 96 1.36 3.27 -1.99
C VAL A 96 2.77 3.78 -2.25
N ALA A 97 3.31 4.57 -1.32
CA ALA A 97 4.63 5.18 -1.46
C ALA A 97 5.53 4.89 -0.25
N GLY A 98 6.72 4.37 -0.52
CA GLY A 98 7.70 3.99 0.50
C GLY A 98 9.14 4.31 0.11
N ALA A 99 10.11 3.81 0.87
CA ALA A 99 11.53 4.08 0.68
C ALA A 99 11.84 5.59 0.58
N GLY A 100 11.36 6.34 1.57
CA GLY A 100 11.44 7.78 1.67
C GLY A 100 10.10 8.41 2.09
N PHE A 101 10.10 9.73 2.23
CA PHE A 101 8.92 10.50 2.58
C PHE A 101 8.88 11.79 1.76
N SER A 102 7.81 12.02 1.01
CA SER A 102 7.57 13.25 0.28
C SER A 102 6.26 13.89 0.74
N ARG A 103 6.26 15.19 1.00
CA ARG A 103 5.03 15.93 1.28
C ARG A 103 4.21 16.16 0.02
N ASP A 104 4.87 16.30 -1.12
CA ASP A 104 4.23 16.66 -2.39
C ASP A 104 3.29 15.55 -2.90
N MET A 105 3.54 14.28 -2.55
CA MET A 105 2.65 13.18 -2.91
C MET A 105 1.22 13.37 -2.40
N PHE A 106 1.05 13.98 -1.22
CA PHE A 106 -0.28 14.25 -0.66
C PHE A 106 -1.01 15.34 -1.43
N GLY A 107 -0.27 16.31 -2.00
CA GLY A 107 -0.82 17.31 -2.92
C GLY A 107 -1.43 16.67 -4.16
N LEU A 108 -0.68 15.79 -4.83
CA LEU A 108 -1.15 15.03 -6.00
C LEU A 108 -2.41 14.21 -5.71
N GLY A 109 -2.43 13.53 -4.56
CA GLY A 109 -3.61 12.77 -4.13
C GLY A 109 -4.82 13.65 -3.85
N LYS A 110 -4.63 14.81 -3.22
CA LYS A 110 -5.70 15.75 -2.91
C LYS A 110 -6.31 16.38 -4.17
N GLU A 111 -5.47 16.74 -5.13
CA GLU A 111 -5.90 17.35 -6.39
C GLU A 111 -6.71 16.38 -7.26
N SER A 112 -6.32 15.11 -7.28
CA SER A 112 -6.96 14.06 -8.09
C SER A 112 -8.07 13.29 -7.38
N GLY A 113 -8.17 13.40 -6.05
CA GLY A 113 -9.03 12.53 -5.24
C GLY A 113 -8.52 11.10 -5.09
N THR A 114 -7.27 10.81 -5.51
CA THR A 114 -6.67 9.48 -5.40
C THR A 114 -6.11 9.25 -4.01
N PRO A 115 -6.51 8.18 -3.29
CA PRO A 115 -5.99 7.84 -1.99
C PRO A 115 -4.47 7.64 -1.99
N ILE A 116 -3.77 8.34 -1.10
CA ILE A 116 -2.33 8.17 -0.86
C ILE A 116 -2.12 7.37 0.42
N VAL A 117 -1.30 6.33 0.32
CA VAL A 117 -0.99 5.38 1.41
C VAL A 117 0.52 5.32 1.60
N PRO A 118 1.09 6.11 2.52
CA PRO A 118 2.53 6.07 2.80
C PRO A 118 2.91 4.80 3.56
N ILE A 119 4.12 4.30 3.31
CA ILE A 119 4.78 3.27 4.12
C ILE A 119 5.60 3.99 5.19
N VAL A 120 5.36 3.65 6.44
CA VAL A 120 6.04 4.26 7.60
C VAL A 120 6.51 3.18 8.57
N SER A 121 7.45 3.55 9.46
CA SER A 121 8.07 2.64 10.43
C SER A 121 8.07 3.21 11.86
N SER A 122 7.23 4.22 12.13
CA SER A 122 7.15 4.84 13.46
C SER A 122 5.84 5.60 13.68
N VAL A 123 5.46 5.74 14.96
CA VAL A 123 4.33 6.57 15.39
C VAL A 123 4.46 8.02 14.91
N LYS A 124 5.69 8.57 14.95
CA LYS A 124 5.94 9.96 14.51
C LYS A 124 5.58 10.15 13.03
N LEU A 125 6.06 9.26 12.16
CA LEU A 125 5.77 9.33 10.73
C LEU A 125 4.29 9.06 10.43
N ALA A 126 3.66 8.13 11.15
CA ALA A 126 2.22 7.87 11.04
C ALA A 126 1.39 9.12 11.30
N LYS A 127 1.64 9.82 12.42
CA LYS A 127 0.96 11.07 12.77
C LYS A 127 1.19 12.19 11.76
N ILE A 128 2.40 12.29 11.20
CA ILE A 128 2.71 13.27 10.15
C ILE A 128 1.92 12.94 8.88
N SER A 129 1.91 11.68 8.48
CA SER A 129 1.19 11.20 7.30
C SER A 129 -0.31 11.46 7.38
N GLU A 130 -0.93 11.15 8.51
CA GLU A 130 -2.35 11.43 8.75
C GLU A 130 -2.66 12.93 8.62
N ARG A 131 -1.86 13.79 9.26
CA ARG A 131 -2.05 15.26 9.17
C ARG A 131 -1.90 15.80 7.75
N LEU A 132 -1.11 15.14 6.91
CA LEU A 132 -0.93 15.51 5.50
C LEU A 132 -2.02 14.95 4.59
N GLY A 133 -2.92 14.10 5.10
CA GLY A 133 -4.05 13.57 4.36
C GLY A 133 -3.87 12.16 3.84
N ALA A 134 -3.05 11.33 4.49
CA ALA A 134 -2.99 9.90 4.19
C ALA A 134 -4.38 9.26 4.32
N ALA A 135 -4.78 8.45 3.33
CA ALA A 135 -6.05 7.73 3.36
C ALA A 135 -5.97 6.43 4.19
N ALA A 136 -4.78 5.88 4.32
CA ALA A 136 -4.38 4.77 5.18
C ALA A 136 -2.86 4.83 5.36
N ILE A 137 -2.30 3.96 6.19
CA ILE A 137 -0.87 3.85 6.44
C ILE A 137 -0.46 2.38 6.32
N VAL A 138 0.61 2.08 5.61
CA VAL A 138 1.31 0.80 5.71
C VAL A 138 2.38 0.96 6.79
N LEU A 139 2.25 0.20 7.87
CA LEU A 139 3.25 0.11 8.93
C LEU A 139 4.19 -1.06 8.67
N GLU A 140 5.44 -0.75 8.37
CA GLU A 140 6.46 -1.74 8.05
C GLU A 140 7.34 -2.02 9.25
N GLY A 141 7.44 -3.31 9.65
CA GLY A 141 8.35 -3.79 10.68
C GLY A 141 9.66 -4.34 10.09
N LYS A 142 10.61 -4.69 10.97
CA LYS A 142 11.92 -5.25 10.59
C LYS A 142 11.85 -6.57 9.81
N GLU A 143 10.72 -7.26 9.89
CA GLU A 143 10.47 -8.53 9.19
C GLU A 143 10.10 -8.35 7.72
N ALA A 144 9.84 -7.12 7.28
CA ALA A 144 9.53 -6.84 5.89
C ALA A 144 10.78 -6.98 5.01
N GLY A 145 10.57 -7.35 3.75
CA GLY A 145 11.63 -7.30 2.74
C GLY A 145 11.79 -5.89 2.17
N GLY A 146 12.95 -5.59 1.60
CA GLY A 146 13.20 -4.33 0.90
C GLY A 146 13.92 -3.28 1.75
N HIS A 147 13.58 -2.00 1.58
CA HIS A 147 14.24 -0.88 2.24
C HIS A 147 13.60 -0.61 3.60
N LEU A 148 14.17 -1.20 4.64
CA LEU A 148 13.66 -1.09 6.01
C LEU A 148 13.93 0.27 6.64
N GLY A 149 12.91 0.84 7.29
CA GLY A 149 13.01 2.09 8.04
C GLY A 149 13.16 1.88 9.56
N THR A 150 13.21 0.63 10.04
CA THR A 150 13.26 0.29 11.48
C THR A 150 13.91 -1.05 11.75
N ASN A 151 14.41 -1.23 12.97
CA ASN A 151 14.84 -2.50 13.53
C ASN A 151 13.81 -3.10 14.51
N THR A 152 12.63 -2.50 14.60
CA THR A 152 11.55 -2.91 15.52
C THR A 152 10.56 -3.82 14.81
N SER A 153 10.05 -4.82 15.52
CA SER A 153 9.02 -5.73 14.98
C SER A 153 7.72 -4.98 14.67
N VAL A 154 7.03 -5.39 13.62
CA VAL A 154 5.69 -4.85 13.33
C VAL A 154 4.73 -5.14 14.48
N ARG A 155 4.87 -6.28 15.16
CA ARG A 155 4.05 -6.65 16.33
C ARG A 155 4.26 -5.72 17.51
N ASP A 156 5.48 -5.20 17.71
CA ASP A 156 5.79 -4.23 18.76
C ASP A 156 5.26 -2.82 18.44
N LEU A 157 5.16 -2.48 17.16
CA LEU A 157 4.77 -1.15 16.69
C LEU A 157 3.25 -0.99 16.49
N ILE A 158 2.55 -2.06 16.11
CA ILE A 158 1.19 -1.95 15.56
C ILE A 158 0.18 -1.35 16.55
N SER A 159 0.22 -1.76 17.82
CA SER A 159 -0.71 -1.27 18.83
C SER A 159 -0.54 0.23 19.08
N ASP A 160 0.71 0.69 19.20
CA ASP A 160 1.03 2.10 19.44
C ASP A 160 0.66 2.97 18.25
N VAL A 161 0.95 2.50 17.03
CA VAL A 161 0.62 3.25 15.82
C VAL A 161 -0.87 3.32 15.61
N SER A 162 -1.59 2.20 15.76
CA SER A 162 -3.05 2.16 15.59
C SER A 162 -3.79 3.00 16.62
N ALA A 163 -3.28 3.09 17.86
CA ALA A 163 -3.82 3.98 18.87
C ALA A 163 -3.53 5.47 18.62
N ALA A 164 -2.48 5.76 17.84
CA ALA A 164 -1.98 7.12 17.63
C ALA A 164 -2.59 7.86 16.44
N VAL A 165 -3.26 7.15 15.53
CA VAL A 165 -3.88 7.69 14.30
C VAL A 165 -5.32 7.18 14.14
N LYS A 166 -6.13 7.89 13.35
CA LYS A 166 -7.52 7.52 13.05
C LYS A 166 -7.66 6.82 11.71
N VAL A 167 -6.69 7.00 10.81
CA VAL A 167 -6.69 6.33 9.51
C VAL A 167 -6.36 4.85 9.65
N PRO A 168 -6.84 3.97 8.76
CA PRO A 168 -6.54 2.55 8.80
C PRO A 168 -5.04 2.28 8.76
N VAL A 169 -4.56 1.36 9.60
CA VAL A 169 -3.17 0.92 9.63
C VAL A 169 -3.08 -0.51 9.08
N ILE A 170 -2.29 -0.69 8.04
CA ILE A 170 -2.04 -1.95 7.35
C ILE A 170 -0.68 -2.48 7.82
N ALA A 171 -0.65 -3.62 8.49
CA ALA A 171 0.60 -4.18 9.02
C ALA A 171 1.38 -4.91 7.93
N ALA A 172 2.67 -4.63 7.80
CA ALA A 172 3.58 -5.21 6.81
C ALA A 172 4.83 -5.81 7.46
N GLY A 173 5.17 -7.04 7.07
CA GLY A 173 6.32 -7.79 7.57
C GLY A 173 5.93 -9.03 8.36
N GLY A 174 6.57 -10.16 8.03
CA GLY A 174 6.41 -11.42 8.76
C GLY A 174 5.05 -12.09 8.67
N VAL A 175 4.18 -11.68 7.75
CA VAL A 175 2.84 -12.28 7.58
C VAL A 175 2.95 -13.47 6.63
N LEU A 176 2.82 -14.68 7.14
CA LEU A 176 2.99 -15.91 6.39
C LEU A 176 1.73 -16.80 6.39
N HIS A 177 0.95 -16.76 7.46
CA HIS A 177 -0.20 -17.63 7.67
C HIS A 177 -1.45 -16.83 8.08
N GLY A 178 -2.63 -17.43 7.92
CA GLY A 178 -3.89 -16.81 8.33
C GLY A 178 -3.94 -16.44 9.82
N GLN A 179 -3.22 -17.16 10.68
CA GLN A 179 -3.13 -16.82 12.10
C GLN A 179 -2.40 -15.49 12.32
N ASP A 180 -1.35 -15.21 11.54
CA ASP A 180 -0.64 -13.92 11.63
C ASP A 180 -1.56 -12.74 11.30
N ILE A 181 -2.44 -12.91 10.30
CA ILE A 181 -3.45 -11.91 9.93
C ILE A 181 -4.40 -11.65 11.09
N VAL A 182 -4.93 -12.73 11.68
CA VAL A 182 -5.86 -12.64 12.82
C VAL A 182 -5.21 -11.95 14.02
N ASP A 183 -3.97 -12.28 14.33
CA ASP A 183 -3.24 -11.72 15.45
C ASP A 183 -2.97 -10.23 15.27
N LEU A 184 -2.51 -9.81 14.08
CA LEU A 184 -2.26 -8.40 13.77
C LEU A 184 -3.55 -7.57 13.78
N ILE A 185 -4.67 -8.11 13.29
CA ILE A 185 -5.98 -7.45 13.38
C ILE A 185 -6.41 -7.29 14.84
N LYS A 186 -6.22 -8.30 15.69
CA LYS A 186 -6.50 -8.19 17.14
C LYS A 186 -5.64 -7.15 17.83
N MET A 187 -4.43 -6.89 17.31
CA MET A 187 -3.51 -5.87 17.82
C MET A 187 -3.82 -4.46 17.28
N GLY A 188 -4.84 -4.31 16.43
CA GLY A 188 -5.31 -3.02 15.94
C GLY A 188 -5.05 -2.74 14.45
N ALA A 189 -4.46 -3.68 13.71
CA ALA A 189 -4.35 -3.52 12.26
C ALA A 189 -5.73 -3.57 11.58
N ALA A 190 -5.95 -2.72 10.58
CA ALA A 190 -7.13 -2.77 9.72
C ALA A 190 -7.00 -3.84 8.63
N GLY A 191 -5.79 -4.23 8.30
CA GLY A 191 -5.44 -5.26 7.33
C GLY A 191 -3.95 -5.54 7.33
N VAL A 192 -3.51 -6.36 6.39
CA VAL A 192 -2.09 -6.73 6.26
C VAL A 192 -1.58 -6.52 4.83
N GLN A 193 -0.28 -6.23 4.71
CA GLN A 193 0.42 -6.27 3.43
C GLN A 193 1.35 -7.49 3.39
N MET A 194 1.26 -8.26 2.31
CA MET A 194 2.03 -9.48 2.10
C MET A 194 2.81 -9.39 0.79
N GLY A 195 4.08 -9.79 0.82
CA GLY A 195 4.97 -9.86 -0.35
C GLY A 195 5.22 -11.28 -0.81
N SER A 196 5.98 -12.03 0.00
CA SER A 196 6.54 -13.34 -0.38
C SER A 196 5.55 -14.51 -0.43
N ARG A 197 4.31 -14.30 -0.08
CA ARG A 197 3.26 -15.33 -0.14
C ARG A 197 1.99 -14.79 -0.70
#